data_bbca77d6429cd5ceeefe053a94e10a4f
#
_entry.id   bbca77d6429cd5ceeefe053a94e10a4f
#
_cell.length_a   1.000
_cell.length_b   1.000
_cell.length_c   1.000
_cell.angle_alpha   90.00
_cell.angle_beta   90.00
_cell.angle_gamma   90.00
#
_symmetry.space_group_name_H-M   'P 1'
#
loop_
_entity.id
_entity.type
_entity.pdbx_description
1 polymer ?
#
loop_
_entity_poly.entity_id
_entity_poly.type
_entity_poly.pdbx_seq_one_letter_code
_entity_poly.pdbx_strand_id
1 'polypeptide(L)'
;MPKTGYTVSKQIARTLLSLMLLVVVGLIYASWQWRRTVVTVDNQSGLTLQGVKVLLDNGDYYDAGRVSVGQSYLVRISPPRAAGLWVVFVGQPGNQAISSPGTYIDSLVNRPRLTIGKNGVMKWDSTGWIFTPPADNFIL
;
A
#
# COMPACT_ATOMS: atom_id res chain seq x y z
N MET A 1 12.82 -60.85 16.32
CA MET A 1 11.63 -59.97 16.32
C MET A 1 12.03 -58.59 15.79
N PRO A 2 11.42 -58.11 14.73
CA PRO A 2 11.87 -56.89 14.04
C PRO A 2 11.42 -55.65 14.78
N LYS A 3 12.39 -54.73 15.04
CA LYS A 3 12.19 -53.41 15.64
C LYS A 3 11.73 -52.37 14.57
N THR A 4 10.76 -52.71 13.75
CA THR A 4 10.34 -51.87 12.61
C THR A 4 9.39 -50.73 12.98
N GLY A 5 8.76 -50.75 14.15
CA GLY A 5 7.79 -49.72 14.57
C GLY A 5 8.40 -48.35 14.96
N TYR A 6 9.64 -48.35 15.42
CA TYR A 6 10.27 -47.14 16.01
C TYR A 6 10.85 -46.18 14.96
N THR A 7 11.22 -46.67 13.79
CA THR A 7 11.78 -45.88 12.70
C THR A 7 10.69 -45.15 11.93
N VAL A 8 9.53 -45.76 11.75
CA VAL A 8 8.39 -45.16 11.05
C VAL A 8 7.82 -43.97 11.83
N SER A 9 7.72 -44.10 13.16
CA SER A 9 7.21 -43.00 14.01
C SER A 9 8.14 -41.77 14.00
N LYS A 10 9.46 -41.95 13.97
CA LYS A 10 10.43 -40.86 13.87
C LYS A 10 10.42 -40.15 12.53
N GLN A 11 10.20 -40.90 11.46
CA GLN A 11 10.05 -40.30 10.10
C GLN A 11 8.77 -39.46 9.99
N ILE A 12 7.64 -39.98 10.45
CA ILE A 12 6.37 -39.27 10.49
C ILE A 12 6.50 -37.99 11.34
N ALA A 13 7.11 -38.09 12.53
CA ALA A 13 7.33 -36.91 13.38
C ALA A 13 8.21 -35.83 12.70
N ARG A 14 9.27 -36.24 12.00
CA ARG A 14 10.11 -35.31 11.23
C ARG A 14 9.35 -34.66 10.08
N THR A 15 8.56 -35.41 9.35
CA THR A 15 7.75 -34.87 8.25
C THR A 15 6.69 -33.89 8.75
N LEU A 16 6.02 -34.21 9.86
CA LEU A 16 5.05 -33.29 10.49
C LEU A 16 5.73 -32.01 11.00
N LEU A 17 6.90 -32.13 11.60
CA LEU A 17 7.66 -30.96 12.06
C LEU A 17 8.09 -30.06 10.91
N SER A 18 8.55 -30.64 9.80
CA SER A 18 8.91 -29.90 8.59
C SER A 18 7.71 -29.19 7.96
N LEU A 19 6.56 -29.88 7.91
CA LEU A 19 5.32 -29.29 7.40
C LEU A 19 4.86 -28.12 8.28
N MET A 20 4.90 -28.29 9.60
CA MET A 20 4.55 -27.23 10.55
C MET A 20 5.47 -26.02 10.43
N LEU A 21 6.77 -26.24 10.24
CA LEU A 21 7.73 -25.16 10.02
C LEU A 21 7.44 -24.38 8.75
N LEU A 22 7.11 -25.08 7.65
CA LEU A 22 6.73 -24.44 6.38
C LEU A 22 5.46 -23.58 6.53
N VAL A 23 4.47 -24.09 7.26
CA VAL A 23 3.23 -23.32 7.53
C VAL A 23 3.55 -22.06 8.35
N VAL A 24 4.36 -22.18 9.39
CA VAL A 24 4.76 -21.04 10.24
C VAL A 24 5.53 -20.00 9.41
N VAL A 25 6.50 -20.41 8.61
CA VAL A 25 7.26 -19.51 7.73
C VAL A 25 6.32 -18.84 6.72
N GLY A 26 5.39 -19.60 6.14
CA GLY A 26 4.38 -19.06 5.21
C GLY A 26 3.48 -18.01 5.87
N LEU A 27 3.03 -18.25 7.11
CA LEU A 27 2.22 -17.30 7.89
C LEU A 27 3.02 -16.03 8.24
N ILE A 28 4.28 -16.15 8.64
CA ILE A 28 5.16 -15.02 8.91
C ILE A 28 5.35 -14.19 7.63
N TYR A 29 5.64 -14.83 6.50
CA TYR A 29 5.79 -14.15 5.22
C TYR A 29 4.50 -13.44 4.78
N ALA A 30 3.37 -14.11 4.88
CA ALA A 30 2.07 -13.52 4.57
C ALA A 30 1.76 -12.32 5.46
N SER A 31 1.99 -12.43 6.78
CA SER A 31 1.78 -11.33 7.73
C SER A 31 2.68 -10.13 7.43
N TRP A 32 3.93 -10.38 7.00
CA TRP A 32 4.86 -9.32 6.61
C TRP A 32 4.43 -8.62 5.32
N GLN A 33 3.92 -9.35 4.32
CA GLN A 33 3.38 -8.78 3.09
C GLN A 33 2.10 -7.97 3.34
N TRP A 34 1.27 -8.38 4.29
CA TRP A 34 0.03 -7.68 4.62
C TRP A 34 0.25 -6.35 5.36
N ARG A 35 1.38 -6.21 6.04
CA ARG A 35 1.74 -4.97 6.75
C ARG A 35 2.22 -3.85 5.83
N ARG A 36 2.43 -4.10 4.54
CA ARG A 36 2.86 -3.07 3.60
C ARG A 36 1.68 -2.22 3.17
N THR A 37 1.78 -0.94 3.45
CA THR A 37 0.85 0.05 2.93
C THR A 37 1.03 0.18 1.43
N VAL A 38 -0.07 0.10 0.68
CA VAL A 38 -0.10 0.33 -0.77
C VAL A 38 -0.86 1.61 -1.03
N VAL A 39 -0.17 2.66 -1.44
CA VAL A 39 -0.78 3.92 -1.87
C VAL A 39 -1.05 3.85 -3.37
N THR A 40 -2.24 4.19 -3.79
CA THR A 40 -2.62 4.27 -5.20
C THR A 40 -2.94 5.72 -5.53
N VAL A 41 -2.30 6.25 -6.57
CA VAL A 41 -2.64 7.54 -7.17
C VAL A 41 -3.29 7.26 -8.52
N ASP A 42 -4.56 7.62 -8.68
CA ASP A 42 -5.37 7.31 -9.85
C ASP A 42 -5.66 8.60 -10.62
N ASN A 43 -5.16 8.70 -11.85
CA ASN A 43 -5.31 9.90 -12.67
C ASN A 43 -6.53 9.80 -13.57
N GLN A 44 -7.61 10.44 -13.18
CA GLN A 44 -8.85 10.61 -13.96
C GLN A 44 -9.08 12.07 -14.38
N SER A 45 -8.07 12.92 -14.26
CA SER A 45 -8.19 14.37 -14.53
C SER A 45 -8.42 14.72 -15.99
N GLY A 46 -8.14 13.83 -16.92
CA GLY A 46 -8.13 14.11 -18.36
C GLY A 46 -6.81 14.71 -18.85
N LEU A 47 -5.85 14.98 -17.97
CA LEU A 47 -4.53 15.51 -18.27
C LEU A 47 -3.44 14.55 -17.75
N THR A 48 -2.31 14.53 -18.44
CA THR A 48 -1.14 13.83 -17.93
C THR A 48 -0.53 14.61 -16.77
N LEU A 49 -0.39 13.98 -15.61
CA LEU A 49 0.25 14.56 -14.45
C LEU A 49 1.76 14.36 -14.52
N GLN A 50 2.52 15.37 -14.11
CA GLN A 50 3.98 15.34 -14.10
C GLN A 50 4.52 15.62 -12.71
N GLY A 51 5.74 15.15 -12.44
CA GLY A 51 6.40 15.35 -11.15
C GLY A 51 5.57 14.82 -9.99
N VAL A 52 4.83 13.72 -10.20
CA VAL A 52 3.97 13.13 -9.18
C VAL A 52 4.83 12.54 -8.09
N LYS A 53 4.66 13.03 -6.88
CA LYS A 53 5.39 12.58 -5.68
C LYS A 53 4.40 12.29 -4.57
N VAL A 54 4.58 11.15 -3.95
CA VAL A 54 3.90 10.76 -2.71
C VAL A 54 4.83 11.10 -1.56
N LEU A 55 4.40 11.98 -0.67
CA LEU A 55 5.19 12.48 0.45
C LEU A 55 4.61 11.98 1.77
N LEU A 56 5.49 11.73 2.72
CA LEU A 56 5.14 11.40 4.09
C LEU A 56 5.64 12.50 5.04
N ASP A 57 4.99 12.63 6.19
CA ASP A 57 5.32 13.62 7.21
C ASP A 57 6.70 13.41 7.86
N ASN A 58 7.28 12.22 7.72
CA ASN A 58 8.65 11.92 8.17
C ASN A 58 9.74 12.42 7.20
N GLY A 59 9.35 13.02 6.06
CA GLY A 59 10.25 13.52 5.03
C GLY A 59 10.57 12.53 3.91
N ASP A 60 10.11 11.28 4.02
CA ASP A 60 10.26 10.32 2.92
C ASP A 60 9.35 10.69 1.76
N TYR A 61 9.80 10.39 0.53
CA TYR A 61 8.99 10.57 -0.65
C TYR A 61 9.21 9.47 -1.69
N TYR A 62 8.20 9.25 -2.50
CA TYR A 62 8.22 8.29 -3.59
C TYR A 62 7.86 9.01 -4.89
N ASP A 63 8.76 8.95 -5.87
CA ASP A 63 8.61 9.67 -7.14
C ASP A 63 7.98 8.75 -8.19
N ALA A 64 6.80 9.11 -8.67
CA ALA A 64 6.13 8.45 -9.79
C ALA A 64 6.51 9.09 -11.14
N GLY A 65 7.14 10.24 -11.10
CA GLY A 65 7.49 11.02 -12.27
C GLY A 65 6.28 11.46 -13.08
N ARG A 66 5.76 10.61 -13.93
CA ARG A 66 4.65 10.91 -14.84
C ARG A 66 3.55 9.87 -14.72
N VAL A 67 2.31 10.34 -14.57
CA VAL A 67 1.12 9.46 -14.56
C VAL A 67 0.17 9.91 -15.69
N SER A 68 0.04 9.09 -16.73
CA SER A 68 -0.79 9.38 -17.88
C SER A 68 -2.28 9.32 -17.53
N VAL A 69 -3.11 9.91 -18.40
CA VAL A 69 -4.57 9.87 -18.25
C VAL A 69 -5.08 8.44 -18.17
N GLY A 70 -5.94 8.17 -17.20
CA GLY A 70 -6.53 6.86 -16.96
C GLY A 70 -5.56 5.82 -16.37
N GLN A 71 -4.33 6.22 -16.04
CA GLN A 71 -3.36 5.34 -15.39
C GLN A 71 -3.34 5.54 -13.88
N SER A 72 -2.99 4.46 -13.19
CA SER A 72 -2.77 4.46 -11.74
C SER A 72 -1.31 4.19 -11.45
N TYR A 73 -0.77 4.92 -10.49
CA TYR A 73 0.53 4.67 -9.90
C TYR A 73 0.36 4.00 -8.55
N LEU A 74 1.04 2.87 -8.37
CA LEU A 74 1.05 2.17 -7.09
C LEU A 74 2.43 2.26 -6.46
N VAL A 75 2.47 2.68 -5.20
CA VAL A 75 3.68 2.67 -4.39
C VAL A 75 3.47 1.84 -3.14
N ARG A 76 4.45 1.02 -2.84
CA ARG A 76 4.48 0.25 -1.60
C ARG A 76 5.34 0.97 -0.60
N ILE A 77 4.70 1.39 0.48
CA ILE A 77 5.34 2.09 1.58
C ILE A 77 5.46 1.12 2.75
N SER A 78 6.56 1.17 3.45
CA SER A 78 6.74 0.46 4.71
C SER A 78 6.92 1.49 5.83
N PRO A 79 5.87 2.19 6.24
CA PRO A 79 5.97 3.13 7.32
C PRO A 79 6.24 2.33 8.59
N PRO A 80 7.23 2.73 9.39
CA PRO A 80 7.49 2.07 10.67
C PRO A 80 6.35 2.32 11.68
N ARG A 81 5.52 3.33 11.43
CA ARG A 81 4.37 3.76 12.26
C ARG A 81 3.36 4.51 11.40
N ALA A 82 2.29 4.94 12.04
CA ALA A 82 1.33 5.87 11.51
C ALA A 82 1.99 7.16 10.99
N ALA A 83 1.60 7.60 9.80
CA ALA A 83 2.20 8.76 9.13
C ALA A 83 1.14 9.55 8.36
N GLY A 84 1.32 10.87 8.29
CA GLY A 84 0.61 11.74 7.37
C GLY A 84 1.11 11.51 5.95
N LEU A 85 0.21 11.57 5.00
CA LEU A 85 0.46 11.29 3.58
C LEU A 85 -0.22 12.36 2.72
N TRP A 86 0.49 12.85 1.71
CA TRP A 86 -0.10 13.70 0.65
C TRP A 86 0.63 13.47 -0.67
N VAL A 87 0.02 13.94 -1.76
CA VAL A 87 0.56 13.81 -3.11
C VAL A 87 0.75 15.19 -3.69
N VAL A 88 1.89 15.44 -4.30
CA VAL A 88 2.19 16.67 -5.05
C VAL A 88 2.37 16.31 -6.52
N PHE A 89 1.83 17.11 -7.40
CA PHE A 89 1.95 16.91 -8.84
C PHE A 89 1.81 18.24 -9.61
N VAL A 90 2.17 18.21 -10.88
CA VAL A 90 1.97 19.31 -11.83
C VAL A 90 1.02 18.81 -12.92
N GLY A 91 -0.10 19.51 -13.13
CA GLY A 91 -1.10 19.13 -14.13
C GLY A 91 -0.65 19.38 -15.57
N GLN A 92 0.15 20.43 -15.79
CA GLN A 92 0.71 20.79 -17.11
C GLN A 92 2.11 21.39 -16.93
N PRO A 93 2.99 21.25 -17.94
CA PRO A 93 4.30 21.90 -17.92
C PRO A 93 4.16 23.42 -17.74
N GLY A 94 4.91 23.97 -16.81
CA GLY A 94 4.89 25.40 -16.48
C GLY A 94 3.82 25.84 -15.47
N ASN A 95 2.92 24.95 -15.07
CA ASN A 95 1.97 25.22 -13.99
C ASN A 95 2.63 25.03 -12.60
N GLN A 96 2.03 25.68 -11.61
CA GLN A 96 2.45 25.45 -10.22
C GLN A 96 2.16 24.03 -9.80
N ALA A 97 2.97 23.53 -8.85
CA ALA A 97 2.72 22.27 -8.21
C ALA A 97 1.44 22.34 -7.37
N ILE A 98 0.62 21.33 -7.50
CA ILE A 98 -0.64 21.17 -6.76
C ILE A 98 -0.40 20.10 -5.70
N SER A 99 -0.82 20.37 -4.47
CA SER A 99 -0.78 19.41 -3.38
C SER A 99 -2.17 18.86 -3.10
N SER A 100 -2.30 17.57 -2.95
CA SER A 100 -3.54 16.98 -2.46
C SER A 100 -3.80 17.35 -1.01
N PRO A 101 -5.06 17.28 -0.54
CA PRO A 101 -5.34 17.20 0.88
C PRO A 101 -4.53 16.07 1.51
N GLY A 102 -4.15 16.23 2.77
CA GLY A 102 -3.47 15.17 3.51
C GLY A 102 -4.44 14.06 3.90
N THR A 103 -3.92 12.85 4.03
CA THR A 103 -4.59 11.72 4.68
C THR A 103 -3.63 11.08 5.67
N TYR A 104 -4.17 10.18 6.48
CA TYR A 104 -3.39 9.52 7.52
C TYR A 104 -3.37 8.01 7.25
N ILE A 105 -2.20 7.42 7.35
CA ILE A 105 -2.00 5.98 7.21
C ILE A 105 -1.48 5.41 8.53
N ASP A 106 -2.00 4.26 8.89
CA ASP A 106 -1.54 3.49 10.05
C ASP A 106 -1.53 2.00 9.73
N SER A 107 -1.28 1.18 10.73
CA SER A 107 -1.29 -0.27 10.57
C SER A 107 -2.67 -0.84 10.19
N LEU A 108 -3.74 -0.08 10.34
CA LEU A 108 -5.12 -0.47 10.04
C LEU A 108 -5.59 0.07 8.69
N VAL A 109 -5.08 1.25 8.28
CA VAL A 109 -5.36 1.89 6.98
C VAL A 109 -4.16 1.71 6.08
N ASN A 110 -4.17 0.67 5.30
CA ASN A 110 -2.99 0.26 4.53
C ASN A 110 -3.16 0.35 3.00
N ARG A 111 -4.27 0.88 2.51
CA ARG A 111 -4.55 0.99 1.07
C ARG A 111 -5.25 2.30 0.71
N PRO A 112 -4.66 3.47 1.02
CA PRO A 112 -5.24 4.74 0.61
C PRO A 112 -5.15 4.87 -0.92
N ARG A 113 -6.22 5.35 -1.52
CA ARG A 113 -6.31 5.67 -2.95
C ARG A 113 -6.65 7.13 -3.11
N LEU A 114 -5.80 7.89 -3.79
CA LEU A 114 -6.11 9.23 -4.26
C LEU A 114 -6.64 9.16 -5.68
N THR A 115 -7.85 9.58 -5.90
CA THR A 115 -8.40 9.80 -7.23
C THR A 115 -8.34 11.29 -7.56
N ILE A 116 -7.65 11.61 -8.64
CA ILE A 116 -7.57 12.99 -9.19
C ILE A 116 -8.52 13.06 -10.36
N GLY A 117 -9.68 13.64 -10.13
CA GLY A 117 -10.76 13.75 -11.10
C GLY A 117 -10.64 14.95 -12.02
N LYS A 118 -11.59 15.08 -12.94
CA LYS A 118 -11.75 16.26 -13.80
C LYS A 118 -11.97 17.50 -12.94
N ASN A 119 -11.51 18.64 -13.42
CA ASN A 119 -11.63 19.95 -12.74
C ASN A 119 -10.86 20.04 -11.40
N GLY A 120 -9.85 19.20 -11.18
CA GLY A 120 -9.02 19.28 -9.99
C GLY A 120 -9.64 18.71 -8.70
N VAL A 121 -10.79 18.05 -8.80
CA VAL A 121 -11.40 17.38 -7.65
C VAL A 121 -10.53 16.23 -7.22
N MET A 122 -10.12 16.24 -5.97
CA MET A 122 -9.27 15.20 -5.37
C MET A 122 -10.03 14.51 -4.25
N LYS A 123 -10.07 13.19 -4.30
CA LYS A 123 -10.75 12.37 -3.30
C LYS A 123 -9.84 11.27 -2.79
N TRP A 124 -9.68 11.19 -1.47
CA TRP A 124 -9.09 10.04 -0.82
C TRP A 124 -10.14 9.00 -0.47
N ASP A 125 -9.89 7.77 -0.90
CA ASP A 125 -10.62 6.59 -0.44
C ASP A 125 -9.63 5.70 0.30
N SER A 126 -9.97 5.32 1.51
CA SER A 126 -9.19 4.37 2.29
C SER A 126 -9.95 3.06 2.40
N THR A 127 -9.44 2.04 1.75
CA THR A 127 -9.95 0.67 1.92
C THR A 127 -9.08 -0.04 2.95
N GLY A 128 -9.45 0.05 4.22
CA GLY A 128 -8.86 -0.74 5.29
C GLY A 128 -9.67 -2.01 5.52
N TRP A 129 -9.03 -3.05 6.02
CA TRP A 129 -9.65 -4.37 6.15
C TRP A 129 -10.72 -4.45 7.25
N ILE A 130 -10.78 -3.51 8.20
CA ILE A 130 -11.73 -3.58 9.33
C ILE A 130 -12.43 -2.25 9.61
N PHE A 131 -11.83 -1.10 9.30
CA PHE A 131 -12.45 0.21 9.51
C PHE A 131 -12.12 1.11 8.32
N THR A 132 -13.12 1.44 7.54
CA THR A 132 -13.04 2.49 6.54
C THR A 132 -13.43 3.79 7.23
N PRO A 133 -12.52 4.71 7.51
CA PRO A 133 -12.95 6.04 7.92
C PRO A 133 -13.79 6.66 6.79
N PRO A 134 -14.77 7.51 7.11
CA PRO A 134 -15.58 8.16 6.10
C PRO A 134 -14.66 8.91 5.13
N ALA A 135 -14.95 8.77 3.84
CA ALA A 135 -14.21 9.48 2.80
C ALA A 135 -14.46 10.98 2.98
N ASP A 136 -13.44 11.70 3.41
CA ASP A 136 -13.49 13.16 3.46
C ASP A 136 -13.41 13.70 2.04
N ASN A 137 -14.53 14.18 1.54
CA ASN A 137 -14.58 14.88 0.27
C ASN A 137 -14.12 16.32 0.49
N PHE A 138 -12.88 16.64 0.14
CA PHE A 138 -12.42 18.01 0.08
C PHE A 138 -12.62 18.54 -1.34
N ILE A 139 -13.37 19.63 -1.47
CA ILE A 139 -13.49 20.43 -2.68
C ILE A 139 -12.52 21.60 -2.49
N LEU A 140 -11.57 21.74 -3.38
CA LEU A 140 -10.69 22.92 -3.47
C LEU A 140 -11.38 24.01 -4.28
#